data_bcb8d75fe81861183245987bfb92fd67
#
_entry.id   bcb8d75fe81861183245987bfb92fd67
#
_cell.length_a   1.000
_cell.length_b   1.000
_cell.length_c   1.000
_cell.angle_alpha   90.00
_cell.angle_beta   90.00
_cell.angle_gamma   90.00
#
_symmetry.space_group_name_H-M   'P 1'
#
loop_
_entity.id
_entity.type
_entity.pdbx_description
1 polymer ?
#
loop_
_entity_poly.entity_id
_entity_poly.type
_entity_poly.pdbx_seq_one_letter_code
_entity_poly.pdbx_strand_id
1 'polypeptide(L)'
;MRTCLFDLDGVLTRTATVHAAAWKETFDDYLRERAARLGESFRPFDGVRDYDAYVDGRPRADGVRTFLAARGIALPEGAADDPPERESVHGLANRKNALLLRLLRERGVTAYEGSVAYVRAARDAGVRRAVVSSSANCQEVLAAAGIEELFEVRIDGHTAERDGLRGKPAPDSYLAAARALGAAPGDAAVFEDALAGVAAGRAGAFGYVVGVDRAGQADELRAHGADAVVGDLGELLEGRT
;
A
#
# COMPACT_ATOMS: atom_id res chain seq x y z
N MET A 1 -14.35 -11.45 15.85
CA MET A 1 -13.44 -10.30 15.76
C MET A 1 -14.21 -9.02 15.97
N ARG A 2 -13.60 -8.05 16.68
CA ARG A 2 -14.25 -6.77 17.00
C ARG A 2 -13.52 -5.57 16.38
N THR A 3 -12.48 -5.80 15.60
CA THR A 3 -11.63 -4.79 15.01
C THR A 3 -11.21 -5.21 13.61
N CYS A 4 -11.31 -4.30 12.66
CA CYS A 4 -10.91 -4.48 11.26
C CYS A 4 -9.91 -3.40 10.86
N LEU A 5 -8.78 -3.80 10.29
CA LEU A 5 -7.70 -2.94 9.83
C LEU A 5 -7.59 -3.11 8.31
N PHE A 6 -7.85 -2.05 7.57
CA PHE A 6 -7.90 -2.10 6.12
C PHE A 6 -6.71 -1.37 5.52
N ASP A 7 -6.04 -1.99 4.56
CA ASP A 7 -5.22 -1.22 3.63
C ASP A 7 -6.10 -0.32 2.77
N LEU A 8 -5.50 0.64 2.10
CA LEU A 8 -6.21 1.62 1.27
C LEU A 8 -6.17 1.25 -0.21
N ASP A 9 -4.95 1.20 -0.77
CA ASP A 9 -4.71 1.13 -2.20
C ASP A 9 -4.89 -0.32 -2.70
N GLY A 10 -5.93 -0.59 -3.50
CA GLY A 10 -6.29 -1.96 -3.92
C GLY A 10 -7.31 -2.66 -3.02
N VAL A 11 -7.41 -2.29 -1.75
CA VAL A 11 -8.44 -2.81 -0.83
C VAL A 11 -9.68 -1.93 -0.83
N LEU A 12 -9.54 -0.66 -0.49
CA LEU A 12 -10.66 0.30 -0.38
C LEU A 12 -10.84 1.11 -1.65
N THR A 13 -9.74 1.46 -2.34
CA THR A 13 -9.73 2.32 -3.52
C THR A 13 -8.99 1.69 -4.69
N ARG A 14 -9.38 2.07 -5.92
CA ARG A 14 -8.76 1.62 -7.18
C ARG A 14 -7.45 2.37 -7.49
N THR A 15 -6.73 2.82 -6.48
CA THR A 15 -5.52 3.64 -6.62
C THR A 15 -4.25 2.82 -6.85
N ALA A 16 -4.24 1.51 -6.57
CA ALA A 16 -3.09 0.64 -6.84
C ALA A 16 -2.62 0.73 -8.31
N THR A 17 -3.55 0.75 -9.28
CA THR A 17 -3.20 0.92 -10.70
C THR A 17 -2.59 2.28 -11.01
N VAL A 18 -2.98 3.34 -10.30
CA VAL A 18 -2.40 4.69 -10.42
C VAL A 18 -0.99 4.70 -9.83
N HIS A 19 -0.79 4.02 -8.70
CA HIS A 19 0.53 3.81 -8.09
C HIS A 19 1.46 3.05 -9.03
N ALA A 20 1.00 1.95 -9.65
CA ALA A 20 1.78 1.17 -10.61
C ALA A 20 2.19 2.01 -11.83
N ALA A 21 1.28 2.82 -12.38
CA ALA A 21 1.59 3.71 -13.49
C ALA A 21 2.63 4.77 -13.10
N ALA A 22 2.52 5.37 -11.91
CA ALA A 22 3.48 6.34 -11.41
C ALA A 22 4.88 5.73 -11.20
N TRP A 23 4.96 4.52 -10.65
CA TRP A 23 6.22 3.80 -10.50
C TRP A 23 6.86 3.47 -11.83
N LYS A 24 6.06 2.93 -12.77
CA LYS A 24 6.55 2.57 -14.10
C LYS A 24 7.13 3.78 -14.83
N GLU A 25 6.43 4.89 -14.89
CA GLU A 25 6.91 6.11 -15.54
C GLU A 25 8.19 6.63 -14.86
N THR A 26 8.20 6.70 -13.52
CA THR A 26 9.36 7.19 -12.76
C THR A 26 10.61 6.35 -13.00
N PHE A 27 10.48 5.02 -12.90
CA PHE A 27 11.64 4.15 -13.08
C PHE A 27 12.06 4.02 -14.54
N ASP A 28 11.12 3.97 -15.47
CA ASP A 28 11.47 3.89 -16.90
C ASP A 28 12.23 5.14 -17.35
N ASP A 29 11.84 6.32 -16.90
CA ASP A 29 12.54 7.56 -17.21
C ASP A 29 13.95 7.56 -16.62
N TYR A 30 14.09 7.26 -15.34
CA TYR A 30 15.39 7.16 -14.68
C TYR A 30 16.31 6.12 -15.36
N LEU A 31 15.78 4.92 -15.62
CA LEU A 31 16.56 3.83 -16.24
C LEU A 31 16.96 4.14 -17.67
N ARG A 32 16.12 4.86 -18.43
CA ARG A 32 16.43 5.31 -19.80
C ARG A 32 17.53 6.36 -19.81
N GLU A 33 17.44 7.36 -18.93
CA GLU A 33 18.46 8.39 -18.78
C GLU A 33 19.82 7.77 -18.35
N ARG A 34 19.78 6.84 -17.38
CA ARG A 34 20.99 6.14 -16.92
C ARG A 34 21.60 5.28 -18.02
N ALA A 35 20.80 4.50 -18.75
CA ALA A 35 21.27 3.64 -19.83
C ALA A 35 21.95 4.46 -20.95
N ALA A 36 21.35 5.59 -21.33
CA ALA A 36 21.93 6.50 -22.33
C ALA A 36 23.28 7.09 -21.86
N ARG A 37 23.39 7.47 -20.57
CA ARG A 37 24.62 8.03 -19.99
C ARG A 37 25.77 7.01 -19.91
N LEU A 38 25.43 5.74 -19.64
CA LEU A 38 26.44 4.68 -19.43
C LEU A 38 26.71 3.81 -20.69
N GLY A 39 25.97 4.03 -21.78
CA GLY A 39 26.04 3.18 -22.96
C GLY A 39 25.50 1.77 -22.74
N GLU A 40 24.59 1.58 -21.78
CA GLU A 40 23.97 0.31 -21.44
C GLU A 40 22.63 0.12 -22.17
N SER A 41 22.16 -1.13 -22.24
CA SER A 41 20.82 -1.41 -22.78
C SER A 41 19.75 -1.03 -21.77
N PHE A 42 18.72 -0.30 -22.22
CA PHE A 42 17.55 0.02 -21.42
C PHE A 42 16.76 -1.25 -21.07
N ARG A 43 16.52 -1.45 -19.77
CA ARG A 43 15.67 -2.53 -19.24
C ARG A 43 14.50 -1.90 -18.47
N PRO A 44 13.28 -1.89 -19.04
CA PRO A 44 12.13 -1.23 -18.41
C PRO A 44 11.75 -1.87 -17.07
N PHE A 45 11.05 -1.09 -16.26
CA PHE A 45 10.32 -1.59 -15.08
C PHE A 45 9.12 -2.42 -15.54
N ASP A 46 8.99 -3.64 -15.01
CA ASP A 46 7.83 -4.49 -15.26
C ASP A 46 6.69 -4.06 -14.32
N GLY A 47 5.60 -3.53 -14.89
CA GLY A 47 4.49 -2.98 -14.13
C GLY A 47 3.68 -3.99 -13.31
N VAL A 48 3.97 -5.28 -13.42
CA VAL A 48 3.38 -6.35 -12.62
C VAL A 48 4.47 -6.97 -11.75
N ARG A 49 5.44 -7.68 -12.33
CA ARG A 49 6.43 -8.45 -11.57
C ARG A 49 7.34 -7.58 -10.70
N ASP A 50 7.89 -6.48 -11.26
CA ASP A 50 8.73 -5.58 -10.46
C ASP A 50 7.88 -4.78 -9.46
N TYR A 51 6.64 -4.46 -9.82
CA TYR A 51 5.70 -3.78 -8.93
C TYR A 51 5.43 -4.61 -7.68
N ASP A 52 4.94 -5.82 -7.84
CA ASP A 52 4.57 -6.71 -6.71
C ASP A 52 5.79 -7.08 -5.85
N ALA A 53 6.94 -7.35 -6.49
CA ALA A 53 8.13 -7.78 -5.77
C ALA A 53 8.81 -6.66 -4.95
N TYR A 54 8.81 -5.43 -5.46
CA TYR A 54 9.71 -4.41 -4.93
C TYR A 54 9.04 -3.18 -4.36
N VAL A 55 7.84 -2.79 -4.81
CA VAL A 55 7.26 -1.49 -4.44
C VAL A 55 5.88 -1.56 -3.83
N ASP A 56 5.11 -2.61 -4.14
CA ASP A 56 3.73 -2.73 -3.69
C ASP A 56 3.63 -2.84 -2.17
N GLY A 57 2.70 -2.08 -1.59
CA GLY A 57 2.46 -2.03 -0.14
C GLY A 57 3.58 -1.37 0.69
N ARG A 58 4.71 -0.96 0.09
CA ARG A 58 5.88 -0.42 0.79
C ARG A 58 5.87 1.12 0.88
N PRO A 59 6.55 1.71 1.90
CA PRO A 59 6.92 3.12 1.87
C PRO A 59 7.71 3.45 0.60
N ARG A 60 7.45 4.61 -0.01
CA ARG A 60 8.02 4.95 -1.32
C ARG A 60 9.56 4.93 -1.38
N ALA A 61 10.25 5.38 -0.33
CA ALA A 61 11.71 5.32 -0.29
C ALA A 61 12.23 3.87 -0.23
N ASP A 62 11.54 2.99 0.50
CA ASP A 62 11.86 1.56 0.57
C ASP A 62 11.64 0.88 -0.78
N GLY A 63 10.58 1.24 -1.50
CA GLY A 63 10.33 0.77 -2.86
C GLY A 63 11.46 1.14 -3.82
N VAL A 64 11.96 2.39 -3.77
CA VAL A 64 13.12 2.82 -4.57
C VAL A 64 14.35 1.98 -4.22
N ARG A 65 14.68 1.84 -2.92
CA ARG A 65 15.84 1.05 -2.47
C ARG A 65 15.76 -0.39 -2.94
N THR A 66 14.62 -1.02 -2.71
CA THR A 66 14.42 -2.44 -3.01
C THR A 66 14.54 -2.72 -4.50
N PHE A 67 13.89 -1.92 -5.34
CA PHE A 67 13.96 -2.08 -6.79
C PHE A 67 15.37 -1.80 -7.35
N LEU A 68 16.00 -0.71 -6.95
CA LEU A 68 17.33 -0.36 -7.45
C LEU A 68 18.37 -1.39 -7.00
N ALA A 69 18.30 -1.89 -5.75
CA ALA A 69 19.17 -2.96 -5.27
C ALA A 69 19.03 -4.25 -6.11
N ALA A 70 17.81 -4.63 -6.48
CA ALA A 70 17.54 -5.78 -7.34
C ALA A 70 18.12 -5.60 -8.77
N ARG A 71 18.32 -4.35 -9.20
CA ARG A 71 18.96 -4.01 -10.49
C ARG A 71 20.47 -3.78 -10.36
N GLY A 72 21.07 -3.95 -9.15
CA GLY A 72 22.48 -3.65 -8.89
C GLY A 72 22.83 -2.17 -8.99
N ILE A 73 21.86 -1.29 -8.78
CA ILE A 73 22.02 0.17 -8.87
C ILE A 73 22.06 0.72 -7.44
N ALA A 74 23.15 1.43 -7.11
CA ALA A 74 23.28 2.17 -5.87
C ALA A 74 23.10 3.67 -6.13
N LEU A 75 22.27 4.30 -5.32
CA LEU A 75 22.10 5.74 -5.26
C LEU A 75 22.42 6.26 -3.83
N PRO A 76 22.88 7.50 -3.70
CA PRO A 76 22.93 8.15 -2.40
C PRO A 76 21.52 8.23 -1.81
N GLU A 77 21.41 8.13 -0.49
CA GLU A 77 20.11 8.21 0.21
C GLU A 77 19.42 9.56 -0.05
N GLY A 78 20.16 10.63 0.06
CA GLY A 78 19.64 11.98 -0.05
C GLY A 78 18.89 12.43 1.21
N ALA A 79 18.32 13.62 1.17
CA ALA A 79 17.44 14.16 2.20
C ALA A 79 15.97 13.92 1.86
N ALA A 80 15.11 13.83 2.86
CA ALA A 80 13.68 13.54 2.66
C ALA A 80 12.98 14.59 1.76
N ASP A 81 13.49 15.82 1.73
CA ASP A 81 13.01 16.94 0.93
C ASP A 81 13.80 17.15 -0.37
N ASP A 82 14.62 16.18 -0.80
CA ASP A 82 15.33 16.29 -2.08
C ASP A 82 14.36 16.57 -3.24
N PRO A 83 14.71 17.51 -4.12
CA PRO A 83 13.87 17.81 -5.27
C PRO A 83 13.76 16.60 -6.21
N PRO A 84 12.65 16.46 -6.95
CA PRO A 84 12.36 15.32 -7.86
C PRO A 84 13.44 15.05 -8.91
N GLU A 85 14.24 16.05 -9.26
CA GLU A 85 15.32 15.99 -10.25
C GLU A 85 16.62 15.42 -9.67
N ARG A 86 16.74 15.36 -8.33
CA ARG A 86 17.95 14.86 -7.69
C ARG A 86 18.07 13.35 -7.85
N GLU A 87 19.23 12.90 -8.28
CA GLU A 87 19.56 11.47 -8.42
C GLU A 87 19.93 10.90 -7.04
N SER A 88 18.90 10.68 -6.21
CA SER A 88 18.97 10.07 -4.89
C SER A 88 17.74 9.20 -4.64
N VAL A 89 17.76 8.36 -3.60
CA VAL A 89 16.61 7.56 -3.21
C VAL A 89 15.39 8.44 -2.94
N HIS A 90 15.56 9.49 -2.14
CA HIS A 90 14.48 10.42 -1.82
C HIS A 90 14.06 11.28 -3.02
N GLY A 91 14.99 11.70 -3.88
CA GLY A 91 14.65 12.44 -5.11
C GLY A 91 13.73 11.62 -6.03
N LEU A 92 14.09 10.35 -6.31
CA LEU A 92 13.21 9.47 -7.10
C LEU A 92 11.88 9.17 -6.41
N ALA A 93 11.88 9.00 -5.09
CA ALA A 93 10.64 8.82 -4.32
C ALA A 93 9.74 10.05 -4.42
N ASN A 94 10.30 11.26 -4.39
CA ASN A 94 9.58 12.52 -4.53
C ASN A 94 9.12 12.75 -5.98
N ARG A 95 9.91 12.37 -7.01
CA ARG A 95 9.49 12.35 -8.42
C ARG A 95 8.25 11.48 -8.60
N LYS A 96 8.26 10.25 -8.08
CA LYS A 96 7.10 9.34 -8.10
C LYS A 96 5.89 9.96 -7.40
N ASN A 97 6.08 10.61 -6.26
CA ASN A 97 4.98 11.21 -5.52
C ASN A 97 4.35 12.38 -6.28
N ALA A 98 5.15 13.26 -6.87
CA ALA A 98 4.65 14.37 -7.71
C ALA A 98 3.83 13.85 -8.89
N LEU A 99 4.30 12.80 -9.55
CA LEU A 99 3.59 12.14 -10.64
C LEU A 99 2.29 11.49 -10.18
N LEU A 100 2.32 10.76 -9.05
CA LEU A 100 1.12 10.15 -8.46
C LEU A 100 0.04 11.21 -8.19
N LEU A 101 0.39 12.31 -7.53
CA LEU A 101 -0.57 13.38 -7.23
C LEU A 101 -1.16 14.01 -8.50
N ARG A 102 -0.36 14.14 -9.58
CA ARG A 102 -0.85 14.57 -10.88
C ARG A 102 -1.87 13.58 -11.43
N LEU A 103 -1.53 12.29 -11.47
CA LEU A 103 -2.42 11.25 -12.00
C LEU A 103 -3.71 11.12 -11.19
N LEU A 104 -3.66 11.23 -9.87
CA LEU A 104 -4.85 11.20 -9.01
C LEU A 104 -5.79 12.39 -9.30
N ARG A 105 -5.24 13.58 -9.53
CA ARG A 105 -6.04 14.75 -9.91
C ARG A 105 -6.68 14.61 -11.30
N GLU A 106 -5.96 14.02 -12.25
CA GLU A 106 -6.43 13.84 -13.62
C GLU A 106 -7.49 12.73 -13.74
N ARG A 107 -7.32 11.64 -13.00
CA ARG A 107 -8.16 10.43 -13.11
C ARG A 107 -9.27 10.34 -12.05
N GLY A 108 -9.16 11.12 -10.97
CA GLY A 108 -10.00 10.99 -9.79
C GLY A 108 -9.65 9.77 -8.95
N VAL A 109 -10.39 9.59 -7.85
CA VAL A 109 -10.28 8.43 -6.96
C VAL A 109 -11.62 7.71 -6.92
N THR A 110 -11.61 6.41 -7.17
CA THR A 110 -12.80 5.56 -7.13
C THR A 110 -12.62 4.51 -6.03
N ALA A 111 -13.59 4.40 -5.13
CA ALA A 111 -13.64 3.33 -4.14
C ALA A 111 -14.18 2.02 -4.75
N TYR A 112 -13.82 0.89 -4.16
CA TYR A 112 -14.46 -0.40 -4.44
C TYR A 112 -15.80 -0.46 -3.69
N GLU A 113 -16.90 -0.58 -4.42
CA GLU A 113 -18.25 -0.54 -3.84
C GLU A 113 -18.48 -1.65 -2.82
N GLY A 114 -18.06 -2.88 -3.11
CA GLY A 114 -18.17 -4.02 -2.19
C GLY A 114 -17.32 -3.82 -0.93
N SER A 115 -16.12 -3.26 -1.05
CA SER A 115 -15.30 -2.93 0.13
C SER A 115 -15.95 -1.86 1.00
N VAL A 116 -16.51 -0.81 0.40
CA VAL A 116 -17.25 0.23 1.13
C VAL A 116 -18.49 -0.34 1.82
N ALA A 117 -19.23 -1.23 1.13
CA ALA A 117 -20.39 -1.91 1.73
C ALA A 117 -19.98 -2.75 2.94
N TYR A 118 -18.85 -3.49 2.85
CA TYR A 118 -18.32 -4.26 3.97
C TYR A 118 -17.92 -3.37 5.15
N VAL A 119 -17.22 -2.26 4.92
CA VAL A 119 -16.82 -1.31 5.97
C VAL A 119 -18.05 -0.70 6.66
N ARG A 120 -19.09 -0.33 5.89
CA ARG A 120 -20.35 0.17 6.44
C ARG A 120 -21.06 -0.87 7.29
N ALA A 121 -21.14 -2.12 6.80
CA ALA A 121 -21.72 -3.22 7.57
C ALA A 121 -20.94 -3.49 8.88
N ALA A 122 -19.60 -3.42 8.83
CA ALA A 122 -18.76 -3.52 10.02
C ALA A 122 -19.05 -2.38 11.02
N ARG A 123 -19.21 -1.14 10.53
CA ARG A 123 -19.60 0.02 11.34
C ARG A 123 -20.95 -0.22 12.03
N ASP A 124 -21.95 -0.62 11.27
CA ASP A 124 -23.31 -0.81 11.74
C ASP A 124 -23.41 -1.97 12.75
N ALA A 125 -22.48 -2.94 12.68
CA ALA A 125 -22.30 -4.01 13.66
C ALA A 125 -21.44 -3.60 14.88
N GLY A 126 -21.01 -2.34 14.98
CA GLY A 126 -20.19 -1.83 16.09
C GLY A 126 -18.75 -2.34 16.08
N VAL A 127 -18.26 -2.83 14.94
CA VAL A 127 -16.86 -3.24 14.76
C VAL A 127 -15.98 -2.01 14.59
N ARG A 128 -14.86 -1.93 15.31
CA ARG A 128 -13.90 -0.83 15.23
C ARG A 128 -13.09 -0.93 13.95
N ARG A 129 -12.79 0.21 13.33
CA ARG A 129 -12.18 0.25 11.98
C ARG A 129 -11.04 1.25 11.92
N ALA A 130 -9.93 0.81 11.35
CA ALA A 130 -8.82 1.69 10.97
C ALA A 130 -8.44 1.48 9.51
N VAL A 131 -7.94 2.54 8.88
CA VAL A 131 -7.19 2.44 7.63
C VAL A 131 -5.69 2.50 7.92
N VAL A 132 -4.91 1.65 7.23
CA VAL A 132 -3.46 1.51 7.40
C VAL A 132 -2.79 1.50 6.04
N SER A 133 -2.23 2.63 5.64
CA SER A 133 -1.58 2.79 4.33
C SER A 133 -0.11 3.17 4.48
N SER A 134 0.73 2.68 3.58
CA SER A 134 2.13 3.14 3.45
C SER A 134 2.25 4.50 2.74
N SER A 135 1.15 5.01 2.19
CA SER A 135 1.11 6.28 1.46
C SER A 135 1.01 7.47 2.41
N ALA A 136 1.78 8.51 2.15
CA ALA A 136 1.61 9.81 2.80
C ALA A 136 0.36 10.58 2.30
N ASN A 137 -0.25 10.13 1.19
CA ASN A 137 -1.42 10.78 0.59
C ASN A 137 -2.74 10.10 1.01
N CYS A 138 -2.72 9.29 2.08
CA CYS A 138 -3.87 8.50 2.53
C CYS A 138 -5.10 9.38 2.81
N GLN A 139 -4.89 10.51 3.49
CA GLN A 139 -5.98 11.42 3.83
C GLN A 139 -6.67 12.00 2.60
N GLU A 140 -5.89 12.49 1.65
CA GLU A 140 -6.40 13.07 0.40
C GLU A 140 -7.16 12.03 -0.43
N VAL A 141 -6.67 10.80 -0.46
CA VAL A 141 -7.31 9.69 -1.17
C VAL A 141 -8.65 9.31 -0.51
N LEU A 142 -8.70 9.21 0.83
CA LEU A 142 -9.94 8.93 1.57
C LEU A 142 -10.98 10.04 1.37
N ALA A 143 -10.56 11.31 1.45
CA ALA A 143 -11.44 12.46 1.25
C ALA A 143 -11.97 12.51 -0.19
N ALA A 144 -11.11 12.29 -1.19
CA ALA A 144 -11.51 12.26 -2.60
C ALA A 144 -12.45 11.08 -2.92
N ALA A 145 -12.32 9.96 -2.21
CA ALA A 145 -13.21 8.80 -2.31
C ALA A 145 -14.51 8.96 -1.50
N GLY A 146 -14.63 9.99 -0.62
CA GLY A 146 -15.79 10.22 0.23
C GLY A 146 -16.02 9.13 1.28
N ILE A 147 -14.95 8.57 1.83
CA ILE A 147 -15.01 7.46 2.80
C ILE A 147 -14.22 7.71 4.10
N GLU A 148 -13.69 8.92 4.30
CA GLU A 148 -12.84 9.24 5.46
C GLU A 148 -13.59 9.02 6.78
N GLU A 149 -14.87 9.39 6.85
CA GLU A 149 -15.70 9.26 8.05
C GLU A 149 -16.04 7.81 8.44
N LEU A 150 -15.70 6.83 7.62
CA LEU A 150 -15.92 5.42 7.93
C LEU A 150 -14.88 4.84 8.89
N PHE A 151 -13.81 5.56 9.18
CA PHE A 151 -12.68 5.06 9.98
C PHE A 151 -12.46 5.90 11.24
N GLU A 152 -12.21 5.23 12.35
CA GLU A 152 -11.93 5.83 13.65
C GLU A 152 -10.46 6.21 13.79
N VAL A 153 -9.59 5.48 13.10
CA VAL A 153 -8.12 5.64 13.15
C VAL A 153 -7.55 5.58 11.73
N ARG A 154 -6.58 6.44 11.45
CA ARG A 154 -5.74 6.40 10.27
C ARG A 154 -4.28 6.28 10.69
N ILE A 155 -3.58 5.26 10.17
CA ILE A 155 -2.12 5.12 10.22
C ILE A 155 -1.63 5.21 8.79
N ASP A 156 -0.89 6.24 8.47
CA ASP A 156 -0.41 6.55 7.13
C ASP A 156 1.10 6.80 7.10
N GLY A 157 1.66 7.15 5.93
CA GLY A 157 3.08 7.41 5.78
C GLY A 157 3.57 8.53 6.69
N HIS A 158 2.77 9.58 6.94
CA HIS A 158 3.13 10.64 7.86
C HIS A 158 3.14 10.17 9.32
N THR A 159 2.17 9.35 9.70
CA THR A 159 2.14 8.74 11.03
C THR A 159 3.34 7.82 11.22
N ALA A 160 3.67 7.01 10.22
CA ALA A 160 4.79 6.09 10.26
C ALA A 160 6.14 6.84 10.41
N GLU A 161 6.34 7.92 9.67
CA GLU A 161 7.54 8.75 9.77
C GLU A 161 7.66 9.43 11.15
N ARG A 162 6.60 10.07 11.62
CA ARG A 162 6.56 10.76 12.91
C ARG A 162 6.85 9.81 14.08
N ASP A 163 6.30 8.61 14.05
CA ASP A 163 6.34 7.65 15.15
C ASP A 163 7.47 6.61 14.98
N GLY A 164 8.29 6.71 13.93
CA GLY A 164 9.41 5.82 13.65
C GLY A 164 8.97 4.38 13.37
N LEU A 165 7.81 4.17 12.74
CA LEU A 165 7.30 2.85 12.40
C LEU A 165 7.98 2.31 11.16
N ARG A 166 8.43 1.05 11.22
CA ARG A 166 8.95 0.37 10.03
C ARG A 166 7.80 0.07 9.06
N GLY A 167 8.07 0.22 7.77
CA GLY A 167 7.10 -0.08 6.72
C GLY A 167 6.86 -1.59 6.53
N LYS A 168 5.74 -1.94 5.89
CA LYS A 168 5.43 -3.29 5.45
C LYS A 168 6.62 -3.89 4.66
N PRO A 169 7.05 -5.12 4.90
CA PRO A 169 6.34 -6.19 5.63
C PRO A 169 6.53 -6.20 7.16
N ALA A 170 7.12 -5.17 7.79
CA ALA A 170 7.09 -5.07 9.24
C ALA A 170 5.65 -4.81 9.74
N PRO A 171 5.24 -5.37 10.89
CA PRO A 171 3.86 -5.26 11.38
C PRO A 171 3.55 -3.92 12.06
N ASP A 172 4.52 -3.04 12.17
CA ASP A 172 4.51 -1.86 13.05
C ASP A 172 3.27 -0.98 12.84
N SER A 173 2.90 -0.68 11.59
CA SER A 173 1.75 0.17 11.26
C SER A 173 0.42 -0.49 11.66
N TYR A 174 0.26 -1.79 11.42
CA TYR A 174 -0.94 -2.52 11.85
C TYR A 174 -1.02 -2.64 13.38
N LEU A 175 0.11 -2.89 14.04
CA LEU A 175 0.17 -2.91 15.51
C LEU A 175 -0.16 -1.54 16.11
N ALA A 176 0.29 -0.44 15.49
CA ALA A 176 -0.05 0.92 15.89
C ALA A 176 -1.56 1.18 15.75
N ALA A 177 -2.17 0.74 14.65
CA ALA A 177 -3.62 0.86 14.42
C ALA A 177 -4.43 0.07 15.46
N ALA A 178 -4.06 -1.20 15.71
CA ALA A 178 -4.72 -2.02 16.73
C ALA A 178 -4.61 -1.39 18.12
N ARG A 179 -3.43 -0.89 18.49
CA ARG A 179 -3.20 -0.19 19.76
C ARG A 179 -4.06 1.07 19.86
N ALA A 180 -4.13 1.89 18.83
CA ALA A 180 -4.93 3.11 18.80
C ALA A 180 -6.44 2.80 18.94
N LEU A 181 -6.87 1.66 18.42
CA LEU A 181 -8.23 1.15 18.61
C LEU A 181 -8.43 0.39 19.94
N GLY A 182 -7.39 0.23 20.78
CA GLY A 182 -7.48 -0.52 22.05
C GLY A 182 -7.78 -2.01 21.84
N ALA A 183 -7.29 -2.60 20.75
CA ALA A 183 -7.49 -4.00 20.41
C ALA A 183 -6.18 -4.81 20.53
N ALA A 184 -6.27 -6.05 20.99
CA ALA A 184 -5.17 -7.00 20.86
C ALA A 184 -5.09 -7.49 19.40
N PRO A 185 -3.89 -7.74 18.85
CA PRO A 185 -3.75 -8.24 17.48
C PRO A 185 -4.58 -9.50 17.19
N GLY A 186 -4.62 -10.46 18.13
CA GLY A 186 -5.42 -11.68 17.99
C GLY A 186 -6.93 -11.47 17.90
N ASP A 187 -7.44 -10.30 18.29
CA ASP A 187 -8.87 -9.91 18.20
C ASP A 187 -9.19 -9.07 16.95
N ALA A 188 -8.19 -8.78 16.12
CA ALA A 188 -8.31 -7.95 14.93
C ALA A 188 -8.09 -8.73 13.64
N ALA A 189 -8.78 -8.30 12.57
CA ALA A 189 -8.58 -8.77 11.22
C ALA A 189 -7.86 -7.71 10.38
N VAL A 190 -6.94 -8.15 9.51
CA VAL A 190 -6.24 -7.33 8.50
C VAL A 190 -6.80 -7.66 7.13
N PHE A 191 -7.00 -6.63 6.29
CA PHE A 191 -7.47 -6.74 4.90
C PHE A 191 -6.46 -6.07 3.99
N GLU A 192 -5.89 -6.84 3.05
CA GLU A 192 -4.72 -6.45 2.27
C GLU A 192 -4.70 -7.08 0.88
N ASP A 193 -4.24 -6.35 -0.11
CA ASP A 193 -4.04 -6.86 -1.47
C ASP A 193 -2.57 -7.09 -1.83
N ALA A 194 -1.63 -6.42 -1.13
CA ALA A 194 -0.19 -6.55 -1.36
C ALA A 194 0.45 -7.68 -0.54
N LEU A 195 1.40 -8.41 -1.15
CA LEU A 195 2.14 -9.49 -0.47
C LEU A 195 2.88 -8.99 0.79
N ALA A 196 3.47 -7.80 0.70
CA ALA A 196 4.17 -7.19 1.83
C ALA A 196 3.23 -6.88 3.01
N GLY A 197 1.99 -6.48 2.73
CA GLY A 197 1.01 -6.17 3.76
C GLY A 197 0.40 -7.42 4.38
N VAL A 198 0.11 -8.46 3.59
CA VAL A 198 -0.29 -9.77 4.12
C VAL A 198 0.78 -10.33 5.04
N ALA A 199 2.06 -10.27 4.64
CA ALA A 199 3.18 -10.68 5.48
C ALA A 199 3.26 -9.85 6.78
N ALA A 200 2.98 -8.54 6.73
CA ALA A 200 2.92 -7.67 7.91
C ALA A 200 1.79 -8.09 8.86
N GLY A 201 0.61 -8.41 8.34
CA GLY A 201 -0.51 -8.96 9.12
C GLY A 201 -0.13 -10.25 9.83
N ARG A 202 0.49 -11.18 9.12
CA ARG A 202 0.97 -12.45 9.70
C ARG A 202 2.06 -12.23 10.76
N ALA A 203 3.05 -11.37 10.47
CA ALA A 203 4.14 -11.06 11.41
C ALA A 203 3.65 -10.38 12.69
N GLY A 204 2.54 -9.63 12.62
CA GLY A 204 1.90 -8.97 13.75
C GLY A 204 1.03 -9.89 14.62
N ALA A 205 0.94 -11.19 14.28
CA ALA A 205 0.09 -12.18 14.95
C ALA A 205 -1.38 -11.75 15.02
N PHE A 206 -1.88 -11.13 13.93
CA PHE A 206 -3.30 -10.78 13.82
C PHE A 206 -4.16 -12.04 13.73
N GLY A 207 -5.35 -11.97 14.34
CA GLY A 207 -6.23 -13.14 14.48
C GLY A 207 -6.78 -13.63 13.15
N TYR A 208 -6.83 -12.77 12.13
CA TYR A 208 -7.24 -13.14 10.78
C TYR A 208 -6.63 -12.19 9.74
N VAL A 209 -6.15 -12.73 8.64
CA VAL A 209 -5.59 -11.96 7.51
C VAL A 209 -6.35 -12.34 6.26
N VAL A 210 -7.04 -11.38 5.66
CA VAL A 210 -7.78 -11.52 4.40
C VAL A 210 -6.95 -10.93 3.28
N GLY A 211 -6.57 -11.76 2.32
CA GLY A 211 -6.01 -11.31 1.05
C GLY A 211 -7.11 -10.86 0.10
N VAL A 212 -6.94 -9.73 -0.56
CA VAL A 212 -7.85 -9.22 -1.59
C VAL A 212 -7.15 -9.37 -2.95
N ASP A 213 -7.54 -10.36 -3.73
CA ASP A 213 -6.90 -10.66 -5.00
C ASP A 213 -7.41 -9.73 -6.12
N ARG A 214 -6.60 -8.74 -6.49
CA ARG A 214 -6.87 -7.80 -7.58
C ARG A 214 -6.10 -8.12 -8.86
N ALA A 215 -5.07 -8.97 -8.76
CA ALA A 215 -4.11 -9.20 -9.85
C ALA A 215 -4.00 -10.67 -10.28
N GLY A 216 -4.78 -11.59 -9.69
CA GLY A 216 -4.68 -13.03 -9.95
C GLY A 216 -3.52 -13.69 -9.20
N GLN A 217 -3.19 -13.20 -8.00
CA GLN A 217 -2.10 -13.65 -7.14
C GLN A 217 -2.60 -14.37 -5.86
N ALA A 218 -3.75 -15.03 -5.94
CA ALA A 218 -4.37 -15.67 -4.78
C ALA A 218 -3.45 -16.67 -4.06
N ASP A 219 -2.66 -17.43 -4.79
CA ASP A 219 -1.76 -18.43 -4.21
C ASP A 219 -0.57 -17.76 -3.51
N GLU A 220 -0.05 -16.67 -4.05
CA GLU A 220 1.01 -15.87 -3.43
C GLU A 220 0.51 -15.19 -2.15
N LEU A 221 -0.72 -14.65 -2.14
CA LEU A 221 -1.33 -14.08 -0.93
C LEU A 221 -1.45 -15.14 0.17
N ARG A 222 -1.90 -16.37 -0.16
CA ARG A 222 -1.93 -17.49 0.80
C ARG A 222 -0.53 -17.87 1.29
N ALA A 223 0.44 -17.94 0.38
CA ALA A 223 1.83 -18.27 0.73
C ALA A 223 2.46 -17.23 1.67
N HIS A 224 2.05 -15.96 1.58
CA HIS A 224 2.49 -14.88 2.48
C HIS A 224 1.70 -14.81 3.79
N GLY A 225 0.68 -15.63 3.97
CA GLY A 225 -0.01 -15.81 5.24
C GLY A 225 -1.44 -15.33 5.31
N ALA A 226 -2.11 -15.11 4.18
CA ALA A 226 -3.55 -14.88 4.17
C ALA A 226 -4.30 -16.14 4.61
N ASP A 227 -5.22 -15.99 5.56
CA ASP A 227 -6.10 -17.06 6.05
C ASP A 227 -7.26 -17.31 5.07
N ALA A 228 -7.69 -16.25 4.37
CA ALA A 228 -8.66 -16.32 3.29
C ALA A 228 -8.26 -15.36 2.17
N VAL A 229 -8.69 -15.66 0.95
CA VAL A 229 -8.51 -14.78 -0.21
C VAL A 229 -9.85 -14.60 -0.90
N VAL A 230 -10.20 -13.33 -1.18
CA VAL A 230 -11.42 -12.92 -1.88
C VAL A 230 -11.07 -11.99 -3.04
N GLY A 231 -11.89 -11.94 -4.08
CA GLY A 231 -11.74 -10.97 -5.16
C GLY A 231 -12.25 -9.57 -4.77
N ASP A 232 -13.25 -9.51 -3.88
CA ASP A 232 -13.79 -8.26 -3.32
C ASP A 232 -14.34 -8.49 -1.91
N LEU A 233 -14.25 -7.48 -1.02
CA LEU A 233 -14.75 -7.63 0.36
C LEU A 233 -16.27 -7.80 0.44
N GLY A 234 -17.01 -7.43 -0.61
CA GLY A 234 -18.45 -7.69 -0.73
C GLY A 234 -18.81 -9.17 -0.61
N GLU A 235 -17.93 -10.06 -1.09
CA GLU A 235 -18.12 -11.52 -0.99
C GLU A 235 -18.24 -12.01 0.46
N LEU A 236 -17.60 -11.32 1.40
CA LEU A 236 -17.68 -11.64 2.83
C LEU A 236 -19.04 -11.28 3.46
N LEU A 237 -19.87 -10.51 2.77
CA LEU A 237 -21.25 -10.20 3.21
C LEU A 237 -22.23 -11.28 2.77
N GLU A 238 -21.98 -11.93 1.63
CA GLU A 238 -22.89 -12.92 1.03
C GLU A 238 -22.89 -14.26 1.78
N GLY A 239 -21.83 -14.59 2.51
CA GLY A 239 -21.71 -15.81 3.32
C GLY A 239 -22.40 -15.77 4.68
N ARG A 240 -23.22 -14.77 4.98
CA ARG A 240 -23.94 -14.58 6.26
C ARG A 240 -25.43 -14.96 6.22
N THR A 241 -25.77 -16.00 5.47
CA THR A 241 -27.12 -16.60 5.54
C THR A 241 -27.14 -17.85 6.41
#